data_71a4d7d39f9daa94fda9cb1a311bc25f
#
_entry.id   71a4d7d39f9daa94fda9cb1a311bc25f
#
_cell.length_a   1.000
_cell.length_b   1.000
_cell.length_c   1.000
_cell.angle_alpha   90.00
_cell.angle_beta   90.00
_cell.angle_gamma   90.00
#
_symmetry.space_group_name_H-M   'P 1'
#
loop_
_entity.id
_entity.type
_entity.pdbx_description
1 polymer ?
#
loop_
_entity_poly.entity_id
_entity_poly.type
_entity_poly.pdbx_seq_one_letter_code
_entity_poly.pdbx_strand_id
1 'polypeptide(L)'
;MGNKDGQTEVNYGECLDYVRRSSNPSKLRITDVKFTKVDLPPWGCYLVRIDTNQGISGYGEMRDGASPTYLKYLKSRIMGENPCEVDRIFRKIKQFGGPARQAAGVCAVELALWDLAGKAYGVPVYQLLGGRFREKVRLYADTHIEEGRATGILMEPEKVGRILKGYMDQGFTVVKILSVELLMAQEGNTCGPLDWVDELREVEEKVRQVTRTGTRAESSAANALLYDFNRILHPFTNMHVTEQGLDQLDEYIGRVRSVIGTKVPLAIDHF
;
A
#
# COMPACT_ATOMS: atom_id res chain seq x y z
N MET A 1 22.58 35.96 -1.54
CA MET A 1 22.39 35.10 -0.37
C MET A 1 21.78 33.84 -0.89
N GLY A 2 22.55 32.75 -1.01
CA GLY A 2 22.14 31.51 -1.64
C GLY A 2 21.21 30.72 -0.72
N ASN A 3 20.15 30.21 -1.31
CA ASN A 3 19.19 29.29 -0.68
C ASN A 3 19.93 27.97 -0.40
N LYS A 4 20.03 27.56 0.85
CA LYS A 4 20.85 26.41 1.31
C LYS A 4 20.11 25.07 1.31
N ASP A 5 18.89 25.03 0.83
CA ASP A 5 18.10 23.81 0.82
C ASP A 5 17.90 23.35 -0.62
N GLY A 6 18.70 22.36 -1.05
CA GLY A 6 18.64 21.75 -2.38
C GLY A 6 17.37 20.94 -2.64
N GLN A 7 16.23 21.40 -2.17
CA GLN A 7 14.92 20.90 -2.55
C GLN A 7 14.56 21.56 -3.88
N THR A 8 14.58 20.78 -4.94
CA THR A 8 13.98 21.16 -6.21
C THR A 8 12.49 21.33 -5.94
N GLU A 9 12.04 22.57 -5.79
CA GLU A 9 10.61 22.88 -5.74
C GLU A 9 10.01 22.40 -7.06
N VAL A 10 9.24 21.32 -7.01
CA VAL A 10 8.52 20.83 -8.19
C VAL A 10 7.50 21.90 -8.56
N ASN A 11 7.74 22.59 -9.65
CA ASN A 11 6.81 23.58 -10.19
C ASN A 11 5.59 22.87 -10.80
N TYR A 12 4.58 22.63 -10.00
CA TYR A 12 3.33 22.02 -10.43
C TYR A 12 2.62 22.82 -11.54
N GLY A 13 2.92 24.10 -11.70
CA GLY A 13 2.45 24.93 -12.81
C GLY A 13 2.96 24.42 -14.17
N GLU A 14 4.23 24.03 -14.23
CA GLU A 14 4.81 23.47 -15.47
C GLU A 14 4.20 22.10 -15.83
N CYS A 15 3.85 21.28 -14.85
CA CYS A 15 3.16 20.02 -15.11
C CYS A 15 1.79 20.21 -15.74
N LEU A 16 1.11 21.32 -15.47
CA LEU A 16 -0.19 21.65 -16.06
C LEU A 16 -0.07 22.13 -17.51
N ASP A 17 1.06 22.65 -17.93
CA ASP A 17 1.29 23.10 -19.30
C ASP A 17 1.42 21.94 -20.31
N TYR A 18 1.73 20.74 -19.83
CA TYR A 18 1.71 19.52 -20.64
C TYR A 18 0.31 18.92 -20.84
N VAL A 19 -0.71 19.41 -20.13
CA VAL A 19 -2.08 18.97 -20.33
C VAL A 19 -2.61 19.60 -21.61
N ARG A 20 -2.88 18.79 -22.64
CA ARG A 20 -3.50 19.25 -23.87
C ARG A 20 -4.87 19.87 -23.57
N ARG A 21 -4.99 21.18 -23.68
CA ARG A 21 -6.22 21.93 -23.42
C ARG A 21 -7.27 21.84 -24.52
N SER A 22 -6.97 21.09 -25.61
CA SER A 22 -7.81 20.97 -26.80
C SER A 22 -8.55 19.65 -26.95
N SER A 23 -8.91 19.01 -25.81
CA SER A 23 -9.70 17.80 -25.87
C SER A 23 -11.19 18.10 -26.01
N ASN A 24 -11.92 17.18 -26.66
CA ASN A 24 -13.38 17.15 -26.63
C ASN A 24 -13.83 15.99 -25.72
N PRO A 25 -14.11 16.23 -24.44
CA PRO A 25 -14.38 15.18 -23.45
C PRO A 25 -15.56 14.28 -23.84
N SER A 26 -16.61 14.82 -24.44
CA SER A 26 -17.79 14.05 -24.84
C SER A 26 -17.54 13.07 -25.99
N LYS A 27 -16.49 13.31 -26.77
CA LYS A 27 -16.09 12.48 -27.93
C LYS A 27 -14.89 11.59 -27.65
N LEU A 28 -14.34 11.60 -26.44
CA LEU A 28 -13.27 10.70 -26.05
C LEU A 28 -13.75 9.24 -26.08
N ARG A 29 -12.88 8.36 -26.57
CA ARG A 29 -13.09 6.91 -26.56
C ARG A 29 -11.80 6.22 -26.17
N ILE A 30 -11.89 5.22 -25.32
CA ILE A 30 -10.77 4.35 -24.96
C ILE A 30 -10.40 3.51 -26.18
N THR A 31 -9.16 3.60 -26.61
CA THR A 31 -8.63 2.88 -27.79
C THR A 31 -7.69 1.75 -27.41
N ASP A 32 -7.05 1.83 -26.24
CA ASP A 32 -6.18 0.75 -25.74
C ASP A 32 -6.00 0.82 -24.23
N VAL A 33 -5.67 -0.33 -23.63
CA VAL A 33 -5.22 -0.45 -22.25
C VAL A 33 -3.94 -1.27 -22.25
N LYS A 34 -2.88 -0.68 -21.74
CA LYS A 34 -1.53 -1.26 -21.67
C LYS A 34 -1.07 -1.32 -20.22
N PHE A 35 -0.13 -2.21 -19.95
CA PHE A 35 0.54 -2.24 -18.66
C PHE A 35 2.00 -2.65 -18.82
N THR A 36 2.82 -2.21 -17.88
CA THR A 36 4.21 -2.62 -17.76
C THR A 36 4.52 -2.90 -16.31
N LYS A 37 5.38 -3.91 -16.08
CA LYS A 37 5.88 -4.18 -14.74
C LYS A 37 7.03 -3.23 -14.42
N VAL A 38 7.00 -2.67 -13.23
CA VAL A 38 8.10 -1.91 -12.66
C VAL A 38 8.58 -2.66 -11.43
N ASP A 39 9.83 -3.10 -11.48
CA ASP A 39 10.46 -3.79 -10.35
C ASP A 39 11.08 -2.74 -9.41
N LEU A 40 10.36 -2.47 -8.33
CA LEU A 40 10.80 -1.64 -7.21
C LEU A 40 11.02 -2.57 -6.00
N PRO A 41 12.25 -2.91 -5.64
CA PRO A 41 12.48 -3.71 -4.43
C PRO A 41 11.94 -3.00 -3.17
N PRO A 42 11.33 -3.71 -2.23
CA PRO A 42 11.02 -5.15 -2.26
C PRO A 42 9.74 -5.51 -3.05
N TRP A 43 8.97 -4.53 -3.48
CA TRP A 43 7.67 -4.69 -4.12
C TRP A 43 7.75 -4.37 -5.60
N GLY A 44 7.16 -5.21 -6.45
CA GLY A 44 6.92 -4.86 -7.84
C GLY A 44 5.51 -4.30 -8.01
N CYS A 45 5.34 -3.33 -8.89
CA CYS A 45 4.02 -2.85 -9.28
C CYS A 45 3.83 -2.92 -10.80
N TYR A 46 2.58 -2.86 -11.25
CA TYR A 46 2.27 -2.69 -12.66
C TYR A 46 1.71 -1.30 -12.88
N LEU A 47 2.33 -0.53 -13.76
CA LEU A 47 1.75 0.70 -14.25
C LEU A 47 0.75 0.39 -15.37
N VAL A 48 -0.43 0.97 -15.27
CA VAL A 48 -1.50 0.87 -16.26
C VAL A 48 -1.59 2.17 -17.02
N ARG A 49 -1.71 2.07 -18.35
CA ARG A 49 -1.97 3.21 -19.23
C ARG A 49 -3.22 2.94 -20.06
N ILE A 50 -4.12 3.88 -20.07
CA ILE A 50 -5.31 3.89 -20.92
C ILE A 50 -5.12 4.94 -22.02
N ASP A 51 -5.14 4.52 -23.26
CA ASP A 51 -5.01 5.39 -24.43
C ASP A 51 -6.39 5.78 -24.99
N THR A 52 -6.47 6.96 -25.62
CA THR A 52 -7.70 7.46 -26.23
C THR A 52 -7.53 7.85 -27.69
N ASN A 53 -8.64 7.98 -28.39
CA ASN A 53 -8.71 8.44 -29.80
C ASN A 53 -8.26 9.88 -30.00
N GLN A 54 -8.03 10.66 -28.96
CA GLN A 54 -7.56 12.05 -29.05
C GLN A 54 -6.10 12.21 -28.58
N GLY A 55 -5.38 11.10 -28.36
CA GLY A 55 -3.97 11.11 -27.98
C GLY A 55 -3.70 11.51 -26.52
N ILE A 56 -4.74 11.64 -25.69
CA ILE A 56 -4.62 11.79 -24.27
C ILE A 56 -4.54 10.40 -23.66
N SER A 57 -3.63 10.19 -22.70
CA SER A 57 -3.50 8.95 -21.97
C SER A 57 -3.61 9.19 -20.45
N GLY A 58 -4.21 8.24 -19.74
CA GLY A 58 -4.27 8.25 -18.27
C GLY A 58 -3.48 7.10 -17.68
N TYR A 59 -3.02 7.29 -16.45
CA TYR A 59 -2.15 6.36 -15.75
C TYR A 59 -2.74 5.96 -14.40
N GLY A 60 -2.55 4.69 -14.07
CA GLY A 60 -2.88 4.13 -12.77
C GLY A 60 -1.84 3.09 -12.35
N GLU A 61 -1.88 2.69 -11.12
CA GLU A 61 -0.97 1.69 -10.54
C GLU A 61 -1.73 0.52 -9.98
N MET A 62 -1.27 -0.69 -10.33
CA MET A 62 -1.70 -1.94 -9.72
C MET A 62 -0.69 -2.33 -8.64
N ARG A 63 -1.14 -2.45 -7.42
CA ARG A 63 -0.31 -2.95 -6.33
C ARG A 63 -0.19 -4.47 -6.31
N ASP A 64 0.55 -4.96 -5.34
CA ASP A 64 0.66 -6.36 -4.95
C ASP A 64 -0.72 -7.04 -4.83
N GLY A 65 -0.80 -8.28 -5.24
CA GLY A 65 -2.03 -9.07 -5.25
C GLY A 65 -2.99 -8.82 -6.42
N ALA A 66 -2.75 -7.78 -7.24
CA ALA A 66 -3.49 -7.59 -8.48
C ALA A 66 -2.88 -8.41 -9.62
N SER A 67 -3.72 -8.90 -10.53
CA SER A 67 -3.30 -9.74 -11.63
C SER A 67 -3.33 -9.02 -12.98
N PRO A 68 -2.21 -8.95 -13.72
CA PRO A 68 -2.20 -8.40 -15.07
C PRO A 68 -3.09 -9.19 -16.06
N THR A 69 -3.35 -10.46 -15.77
CA THR A 69 -4.32 -11.26 -16.54
C THR A 69 -5.73 -10.70 -16.39
N TYR A 70 -6.11 -10.28 -15.19
CA TYR A 70 -7.40 -9.62 -14.95
C TYR A 70 -7.51 -8.29 -15.70
N LEU A 71 -6.43 -7.55 -15.80
CA LEU A 71 -6.43 -6.29 -16.57
C LEU A 71 -6.77 -6.52 -18.05
N LYS A 72 -6.27 -7.61 -18.66
CA LYS A 72 -6.65 -8.00 -20.03
C LYS A 72 -8.15 -8.25 -20.15
N TYR A 73 -8.74 -8.87 -19.14
CA TYR A 73 -10.18 -9.09 -19.08
C TYR A 73 -10.94 -7.76 -18.93
N LEU A 74 -10.52 -6.89 -18.02
CA LEU A 74 -11.12 -5.57 -17.83
C LEU A 74 -11.03 -4.72 -19.10
N LYS A 75 -9.91 -4.78 -19.84
CA LYS A 75 -9.73 -4.11 -21.13
C LYS A 75 -10.90 -4.40 -22.08
N SER A 76 -11.29 -5.67 -22.24
CA SER A 76 -12.39 -6.04 -23.15
C SER A 76 -13.73 -5.40 -22.76
N ARG A 77 -13.89 -4.99 -21.51
CA ARG A 77 -15.13 -4.41 -20.96
C ARG A 77 -15.23 -2.90 -21.13
N ILE A 78 -14.10 -2.22 -21.32
CA ILE A 78 -14.03 -0.75 -21.31
C ILE A 78 -13.63 -0.15 -22.67
N MET A 79 -13.19 -0.96 -23.62
CA MET A 79 -12.86 -0.49 -24.97
C MET A 79 -14.05 0.23 -25.60
N GLY A 80 -13.80 1.39 -26.20
CA GLY A 80 -14.81 2.25 -26.84
C GLY A 80 -15.65 3.08 -25.88
N GLU A 81 -15.57 2.86 -24.57
CA GLU A 81 -16.25 3.69 -23.56
C GLU A 81 -15.62 5.10 -23.51
N ASN A 82 -16.41 6.06 -23.05
CA ASN A 82 -15.88 7.40 -22.76
C ASN A 82 -15.17 7.41 -21.40
N PRO A 83 -13.86 7.66 -21.33
CA PRO A 83 -13.12 7.62 -20.07
C PRO A 83 -13.54 8.69 -19.05
N CYS A 84 -14.23 9.75 -19.48
CA CYS A 84 -14.77 10.77 -18.57
C CYS A 84 -16.01 10.29 -17.80
N GLU A 85 -16.63 9.18 -18.21
CA GLU A 85 -17.74 8.54 -17.49
C GLU A 85 -17.22 7.58 -16.42
N VAL A 86 -16.38 8.09 -15.52
CA VAL A 86 -15.61 7.29 -14.56
C VAL A 86 -16.51 6.40 -13.69
N ASP A 87 -17.54 6.96 -13.06
CA ASP A 87 -18.43 6.19 -12.20
C ASP A 87 -19.20 5.10 -12.97
N ARG A 88 -19.63 5.40 -14.19
CA ARG A 88 -20.30 4.40 -15.04
C ARG A 88 -19.37 3.23 -15.37
N ILE A 89 -18.14 3.51 -15.77
CA ILE A 89 -17.16 2.46 -16.10
C ILE A 89 -16.81 1.69 -14.83
N PHE A 90 -16.56 2.39 -13.72
CA PHE A 90 -16.24 1.74 -12.43
C PHE A 90 -17.36 0.78 -12.01
N ARG A 91 -18.62 1.20 -12.07
CA ARG A 91 -19.78 0.33 -11.74
C ARG A 91 -19.88 -0.89 -12.66
N LYS A 92 -19.49 -0.73 -13.93
CA LYS A 92 -19.47 -1.84 -14.90
C LYS A 92 -18.41 -2.89 -14.57
N ILE A 93 -17.26 -2.49 -14.03
CA ILE A 93 -16.12 -3.39 -13.80
C ILE A 93 -15.90 -3.80 -12.34
N LYS A 94 -16.42 -3.07 -11.35
CA LYS A 94 -16.15 -3.32 -9.92
C LYS A 94 -16.51 -4.73 -9.46
N GLN A 95 -17.55 -5.33 -10.03
CA GLN A 95 -17.98 -6.69 -9.71
C GLN A 95 -16.91 -7.75 -9.99
N PHE A 96 -15.94 -7.45 -10.86
CA PHE A 96 -14.84 -8.35 -11.21
C PHE A 96 -13.66 -8.21 -10.26
N GLY A 97 -13.66 -7.21 -9.39
CA GLY A 97 -12.60 -6.98 -8.41
C GLY A 97 -12.75 -7.83 -7.15
N GLY A 98 -13.95 -8.31 -6.87
CA GLY A 98 -14.26 -9.00 -5.62
C GLY A 98 -14.03 -8.11 -4.39
N PRO A 99 -14.02 -8.68 -3.18
CA PRO A 99 -13.74 -7.96 -1.94
C PRO A 99 -12.25 -7.68 -1.72
N ALA A 100 -11.39 -8.07 -2.66
CA ALA A 100 -9.94 -7.94 -2.50
C ALA A 100 -9.51 -6.46 -2.42
N ARG A 101 -8.55 -6.18 -1.56
CA ARG A 101 -7.99 -4.85 -1.29
C ARG A 101 -7.54 -4.11 -2.57
N GLN A 102 -7.07 -4.84 -3.56
CA GLN A 102 -6.56 -4.32 -4.83
C GLN A 102 -7.58 -4.44 -5.97
N ALA A 103 -8.72 -5.02 -5.68
CA ALA A 103 -9.81 -5.21 -6.64
C ALA A 103 -9.34 -5.73 -8.01
N ALA A 104 -8.41 -6.68 -8.02
CA ALA A 104 -7.87 -7.36 -9.21
C ALA A 104 -7.44 -6.40 -10.36
N GLY A 105 -7.08 -5.15 -10.04
CA GLY A 105 -6.71 -4.12 -10.99
C GLY A 105 -7.84 -3.13 -11.36
N VAL A 106 -9.05 -3.32 -10.84
CA VAL A 106 -10.17 -2.37 -11.05
C VAL A 106 -9.82 -0.97 -10.57
N CYS A 107 -9.20 -0.85 -9.39
CA CYS A 107 -8.76 0.43 -8.85
C CYS A 107 -7.71 1.11 -9.75
N ALA A 108 -6.79 0.35 -10.36
CA ALA A 108 -5.81 0.91 -11.28
C ALA A 108 -6.46 1.49 -12.54
N VAL A 109 -7.48 0.81 -13.05
CA VAL A 109 -8.28 1.33 -14.17
C VAL A 109 -9.01 2.60 -13.76
N GLU A 110 -9.64 2.62 -12.59
CA GLU A 110 -10.35 3.81 -12.09
C GLU A 110 -9.41 5.00 -11.91
N LEU A 111 -8.23 4.80 -11.31
CA LEU A 111 -7.20 5.85 -11.18
C LEU A 111 -6.81 6.42 -12.56
N ALA A 112 -6.59 5.56 -13.55
CA ALA A 112 -6.28 5.99 -14.92
C ALA A 112 -7.42 6.75 -15.58
N LEU A 113 -8.67 6.41 -15.28
CA LEU A 113 -9.85 7.14 -15.78
C LEU A 113 -9.96 8.53 -15.13
N TRP A 114 -9.70 8.66 -13.82
CA TRP A 114 -9.66 9.96 -13.14
C TRP A 114 -8.55 10.85 -13.70
N ASP A 115 -7.35 10.30 -13.95
CA ASP A 115 -6.25 11.02 -14.59
C ASP A 115 -6.65 11.50 -16.00
N LEU A 116 -7.29 10.64 -16.79
CA LEU A 116 -7.84 11.02 -18.11
C LEU A 116 -8.89 12.12 -18.01
N ALA A 117 -9.83 12.01 -17.09
CA ALA A 117 -10.88 13.00 -16.90
C ALA A 117 -10.27 14.37 -16.52
N GLY A 118 -9.33 14.39 -15.58
CA GLY A 118 -8.60 15.61 -15.21
C GLY A 118 -7.91 16.26 -16.39
N LYS A 119 -7.18 15.47 -17.19
CA LYS A 119 -6.50 15.93 -18.42
C LYS A 119 -7.48 16.42 -19.49
N ALA A 120 -8.59 15.70 -19.67
CA ALA A 120 -9.61 16.08 -20.66
C ALA A 120 -10.32 17.38 -20.32
N TYR A 121 -10.59 17.61 -19.06
CA TYR A 121 -11.22 18.85 -18.58
C TYR A 121 -10.22 19.98 -18.31
N GLY A 122 -8.91 19.70 -18.32
CA GLY A 122 -7.86 20.68 -18.03
C GLY A 122 -7.81 21.10 -16.57
N VAL A 123 -8.19 20.19 -15.65
CA VAL A 123 -8.21 20.43 -14.21
C VAL A 123 -7.51 19.30 -13.45
N PRO A 124 -6.85 19.56 -12.32
CA PRO A 124 -6.32 18.52 -11.49
C PRO A 124 -7.45 17.67 -10.85
N VAL A 125 -7.18 16.39 -10.64
CA VAL A 125 -8.19 15.42 -10.15
C VAL A 125 -8.84 15.86 -8.85
N TYR A 126 -8.11 16.51 -7.93
CA TYR A 126 -8.70 16.97 -6.68
C TYR A 126 -9.85 17.96 -6.87
N GLN A 127 -9.87 18.73 -7.96
CA GLN A 127 -10.99 19.62 -8.27
C GLN A 127 -12.25 18.85 -8.68
N LEU A 128 -12.07 17.72 -9.38
CA LEU A 128 -13.17 16.81 -9.72
C LEU A 128 -13.73 16.09 -8.47
N LEU A 129 -12.90 15.92 -7.45
CA LEU A 129 -13.25 15.23 -6.20
C LEU A 129 -13.76 16.16 -5.09
N GLY A 130 -14.13 17.39 -5.41
CA GLY A 130 -14.72 18.32 -4.46
C GLY A 130 -13.84 19.50 -4.02
N GLY A 131 -12.67 19.66 -4.65
CA GLY A 131 -11.78 20.79 -4.42
C GLY A 131 -10.68 20.54 -3.40
N ARG A 132 -9.88 21.57 -3.17
CA ARG A 132 -8.71 21.49 -2.30
C ARG A 132 -9.12 21.67 -0.84
N PHE A 133 -8.90 20.63 -0.04
CA PHE A 133 -9.13 20.69 1.41
C PHE A 133 -7.91 21.24 2.16
N ARG A 134 -6.68 20.94 1.69
CA ARG A 134 -5.43 21.39 2.33
C ARG A 134 -4.29 21.54 1.31
N GLU A 135 -3.32 22.37 1.62
CA GLU A 135 -2.15 22.60 0.79
C GLU A 135 -1.06 21.52 0.99
N LYS A 136 -0.97 20.99 2.22
CA LYS A 136 0.07 20.04 2.62
C LYS A 136 -0.55 18.88 3.39
N VAL A 137 0.01 17.68 3.17
CA VAL A 137 -0.33 16.48 3.92
C VAL A 137 0.86 16.13 4.81
N ARG A 138 0.59 15.91 6.10
CA ARG A 138 1.59 15.42 7.03
C ARG A 138 1.94 13.98 6.71
N LEU A 139 3.22 13.72 6.51
CA LEU A 139 3.72 12.36 6.30
C LEU A 139 4.17 11.75 7.62
N TYR A 140 4.04 10.45 7.75
CA TYR A 140 4.74 9.68 8.77
C TYR A 140 5.90 8.90 8.14
N ALA A 141 6.94 8.63 8.91
CA ALA A 141 7.97 7.69 8.51
C ALA A 141 7.44 6.27 8.75
N ASP A 142 7.34 5.50 7.68
CA ASP A 142 7.07 4.07 7.73
C ASP A 142 8.40 3.34 7.88
N THR A 143 8.61 2.76 9.03
CA THR A 143 9.86 2.08 9.32
C THR A 143 9.76 0.61 8.90
N HIS A 144 10.17 0.34 7.67
CA HIS A 144 10.48 -1.02 7.27
C HIS A 144 11.78 -1.43 7.96
N ILE A 145 11.63 -2.09 9.11
CA ILE A 145 12.77 -2.71 9.79
C ILE A 145 13.02 -4.05 9.09
N GLU A 146 13.65 -3.96 7.94
CA GLU A 146 13.91 -5.12 7.07
C GLU A 146 14.62 -6.26 7.78
N GLU A 147 15.53 -5.92 8.71
CA GLU A 147 16.30 -6.90 9.48
C GLU A 147 15.39 -7.78 10.35
N GLY A 148 14.42 -7.21 11.06
CA GLY A 148 13.47 -7.97 11.88
C GLY A 148 12.54 -8.84 11.03
N ARG A 149 12.05 -8.31 9.92
CA ARG A 149 11.20 -9.05 8.97
C ARG A 149 11.95 -10.17 8.26
N ALA A 150 13.19 -9.91 7.83
CA ALA A 150 14.01 -10.89 7.13
C ALA A 150 14.46 -12.03 8.04
N THR A 151 14.69 -11.77 9.32
CA THR A 151 15.18 -12.76 10.28
C THR A 151 14.07 -13.44 11.08
N GLY A 152 12.87 -12.86 11.12
CA GLY A 152 11.79 -13.30 12.02
C GLY A 152 12.15 -13.12 13.50
N ILE A 153 13.11 -12.24 13.82
CA ILE A 153 13.57 -11.97 15.17
C ILE A 153 13.06 -10.59 15.58
N LEU A 154 12.38 -10.52 16.73
CA LEU A 154 11.97 -9.26 17.32
C LEU A 154 13.21 -8.40 17.60
N MET A 155 13.20 -7.18 17.09
CA MET A 155 14.30 -6.25 17.33
C MET A 155 14.24 -5.66 18.73
N GLU A 156 15.43 -5.42 19.29
CA GLU A 156 15.55 -4.71 20.56
C GLU A 156 14.89 -3.32 20.49
N PRO A 157 14.03 -2.97 21.45
CA PRO A 157 13.23 -1.74 21.39
C PRO A 157 14.07 -0.47 21.34
N GLU A 158 15.25 -0.45 21.96
CA GLU A 158 16.17 0.70 21.88
C GLU A 158 16.78 0.83 20.49
N LYS A 159 17.02 -0.26 19.77
CA LYS A 159 17.49 -0.23 18.39
C LYS A 159 16.40 0.35 17.49
N VAL A 160 15.16 -0.09 17.67
CA VAL A 160 13.99 0.50 16.99
C VAL A 160 13.89 1.98 17.31
N GLY A 161 13.98 2.36 18.58
CA GLY A 161 13.97 3.76 19.01
C GLY A 161 15.03 4.60 18.33
N ARG A 162 16.26 4.09 18.16
CA ARG A 162 17.34 4.83 17.43
C ARG A 162 17.02 5.02 15.95
N ILE A 163 16.43 4.02 15.30
CA ILE A 163 15.99 4.14 13.89
C ILE A 163 14.94 5.21 13.77
N LEU A 164 13.92 5.18 14.62
CA LEU A 164 12.84 6.17 14.64
C LEU A 164 13.39 7.58 14.92
N LYS A 165 14.36 7.70 15.83
CA LYS A 165 15.03 8.96 16.14
C LYS A 165 15.73 9.54 14.91
N GLY A 166 16.37 8.69 14.09
CA GLY A 166 16.98 9.09 12.82
C GLY A 166 15.96 9.70 11.83
N TYR A 167 14.75 9.18 11.77
CA TYR A 167 13.67 9.79 10.97
C TYR A 167 13.19 11.13 11.58
N MET A 168 13.09 11.22 12.89
CA MET A 168 12.74 12.48 13.56
C MET A 168 13.78 13.55 13.27
N ASP A 169 15.06 13.20 13.26
CA ASP A 169 16.16 14.12 12.95
C ASP A 169 16.15 14.59 11.47
N GLN A 170 15.52 13.84 10.57
CA GLN A 170 15.21 14.24 9.19
C GLN A 170 13.96 15.13 9.08
N GLY A 171 13.26 15.40 10.17
CA GLY A 171 12.10 16.30 10.20
C GLY A 171 10.75 15.61 10.21
N PHE A 172 10.68 14.27 10.26
CA PHE A 172 9.39 13.57 10.43
C PHE A 172 8.82 13.86 11.82
N THR A 173 7.56 14.24 11.84
CA THR A 173 6.84 14.60 13.06
C THR A 173 5.82 13.54 13.49
N VAL A 174 5.72 12.45 12.75
CA VAL A 174 5.02 11.22 13.09
C VAL A 174 5.90 10.07 12.64
N VAL A 175 6.05 9.07 13.48
CA VAL A 175 6.79 7.83 13.17
C VAL A 175 5.90 6.62 13.42
N LYS A 176 6.14 5.54 12.70
CA LYS A 176 5.35 4.31 12.80
C LYS A 176 6.27 3.12 13.06
N ILE A 177 5.88 2.24 13.96
CA ILE A 177 6.52 0.94 14.16
C ILE A 177 5.74 -0.11 13.37
N LEU A 178 6.47 -0.93 12.63
CA LEU A 178 6.03 -2.22 12.14
C LEU A 178 6.62 -3.33 13.04
N SER A 179 6.04 -4.51 12.99
CA SER A 179 6.59 -5.72 13.61
C SER A 179 6.25 -5.95 15.08
N VAL A 180 5.17 -5.36 15.58
CA VAL A 180 4.60 -5.81 16.87
C VAL A 180 4.00 -7.21 16.75
N GLU A 181 3.72 -7.69 15.56
CA GLU A 181 3.30 -9.07 15.28
C GLU A 181 4.33 -10.09 15.78
N LEU A 182 5.63 -9.80 15.69
CA LEU A 182 6.67 -10.68 16.24
C LEU A 182 6.66 -10.73 17.78
N LEU A 183 6.25 -9.65 18.43
CA LEU A 183 6.04 -9.62 19.87
C LEU A 183 4.77 -10.40 20.23
N MET A 184 3.69 -10.20 19.49
CA MET A 184 2.42 -10.89 19.72
C MET A 184 2.51 -12.40 19.42
N ALA A 185 3.39 -12.82 18.53
CA ALA A 185 3.64 -14.23 18.22
C ALA A 185 4.43 -14.98 19.32
N GLN A 186 4.92 -14.29 20.35
CA GLN A 186 5.58 -14.96 21.48
C GLN A 186 4.56 -15.73 22.31
N GLU A 187 5.01 -16.84 22.88
CA GLU A 187 4.16 -17.72 23.68
C GLU A 187 3.50 -16.96 24.85
N GLY A 188 2.20 -17.14 24.98
CA GLY A 188 1.40 -16.52 26.04
C GLY A 188 0.91 -15.09 25.74
N ASN A 189 1.39 -14.41 24.69
CA ASN A 189 1.00 -13.04 24.38
C ASN A 189 -0.35 -12.95 23.67
N THR A 190 -0.75 -14.01 22.99
CA THR A 190 -2.06 -14.11 22.36
C THR A 190 -2.72 -15.44 22.67
N CYS A 191 -4.04 -15.47 22.61
CA CYS A 191 -4.84 -16.68 22.74
C CYS A 191 -5.91 -16.73 21.63
N GLY A 192 -6.26 -17.94 21.23
CA GLY A 192 -7.29 -18.23 20.25
C GLY A 192 -7.80 -19.66 20.42
N PRO A 193 -8.67 -20.15 19.54
CA PRO A 193 -9.02 -21.57 19.52
C PRO A 193 -7.77 -22.42 19.32
N LEU A 194 -7.60 -23.45 20.16
CA LEU A 194 -6.36 -24.24 20.22
C LEU A 194 -6.00 -24.89 18.88
N ASP A 195 -6.98 -25.46 18.20
CA ASP A 195 -6.83 -26.06 16.88
C ASP A 195 -6.29 -25.07 15.84
N TRP A 196 -6.86 -23.87 15.81
CA TRP A 196 -6.42 -22.81 14.87
C TRP A 196 -5.04 -22.24 15.23
N VAL A 197 -4.73 -22.11 16.53
CA VAL A 197 -3.42 -21.64 16.98
C VAL A 197 -2.32 -22.62 16.58
N ASP A 198 -2.56 -23.91 16.70
CA ASP A 198 -1.59 -24.93 16.34
C ASP A 198 -1.37 -24.95 14.81
N GLU A 199 -2.42 -24.87 14.00
CA GLU A 199 -2.31 -24.73 12.54
C GLU A 199 -1.54 -23.46 12.14
N LEU A 200 -1.80 -22.33 12.81
CA LEU A 200 -1.07 -21.08 12.55
C LEU A 200 0.42 -21.24 12.85
N ARG A 201 0.79 -21.85 13.96
CA ARG A 201 2.20 -22.11 14.32
C ARG A 201 2.91 -22.98 13.28
N GLU A 202 2.24 -24.01 12.78
CA GLU A 202 2.79 -24.86 11.70
C GLU A 202 3.04 -24.07 10.42
N VAL A 203 2.09 -23.22 10.03
CA VAL A 203 2.21 -22.36 8.84
C VAL A 203 3.35 -21.35 9.02
N GLU A 204 3.45 -20.70 10.17
CA GLU A 204 4.52 -19.75 10.49
C GLU A 204 5.91 -20.39 10.48
N GLU A 205 6.04 -21.59 11.05
CA GLU A 205 7.33 -22.30 11.06
C GLU A 205 7.73 -22.69 9.63
N LYS A 206 6.81 -23.16 8.82
CA LYS A 206 7.03 -23.44 7.40
C LYS A 206 7.47 -22.18 6.63
N VAL A 207 6.81 -21.04 6.88
CA VAL A 207 7.19 -19.76 6.27
C VAL A 207 8.59 -19.36 6.70
N ARG A 208 8.91 -19.45 8.00
CA ARG A 208 10.25 -19.17 8.53
C ARG A 208 11.33 -20.03 7.88
N GLN A 209 11.09 -21.33 7.75
CA GLN A 209 12.02 -22.26 7.13
C GLN A 209 12.26 -21.90 5.66
N VAL A 210 11.19 -21.72 4.89
CA VAL A 210 11.28 -21.39 3.46
C VAL A 210 11.93 -20.02 3.24
N THR A 211 11.67 -19.04 4.11
CA THR A 211 12.29 -17.71 4.01
C THR A 211 13.80 -17.74 4.26
N ARG A 212 14.28 -18.68 5.09
CA ARG A 212 15.73 -18.83 5.38
C ARG A 212 16.49 -19.58 4.30
N THR A 213 15.89 -20.55 3.65
CA THR A 213 16.59 -21.52 2.78
C THR A 213 16.07 -21.58 1.35
N GLY A 214 14.90 -21.02 1.11
CA GLY A 214 14.19 -21.09 -0.16
C GLY A 214 14.53 -19.95 -1.12
N THR A 215 14.09 -20.14 -2.34
CA THR A 215 14.12 -19.10 -3.38
C THR A 215 13.13 -18.00 -3.09
N ARG A 216 13.27 -16.85 -3.76
CA ARG A 216 12.32 -15.73 -3.66
C ARG A 216 10.89 -16.14 -4.04
N ALA A 217 10.73 -17.05 -5.01
CA ALA A 217 9.41 -17.53 -5.42
C ALA A 217 8.76 -18.38 -4.32
N GLU A 218 9.53 -19.29 -3.70
CA GLU A 218 9.06 -20.13 -2.59
C GLU A 218 8.72 -19.28 -1.37
N SER A 219 9.55 -18.30 -1.03
CA SER A 219 9.29 -17.37 0.07
C SER A 219 8.01 -16.55 -0.19
N SER A 220 7.79 -16.10 -1.42
CA SER A 220 6.58 -15.38 -1.80
C SER A 220 5.32 -16.27 -1.69
N ALA A 221 5.42 -17.54 -2.11
CA ALA A 221 4.32 -18.48 -2.00
C ALA A 221 4.00 -18.83 -0.53
N ALA A 222 5.03 -19.01 0.30
CA ALA A 222 4.87 -19.29 1.72
C ALA A 222 4.22 -18.09 2.45
N ASN A 223 4.66 -16.87 2.15
CA ASN A 223 4.03 -15.66 2.72
C ASN A 223 2.58 -15.48 2.24
N ALA A 224 2.25 -15.85 1.01
CA ALA A 224 0.88 -15.85 0.54
C ALA A 224 0.01 -16.83 1.34
N LEU A 225 0.53 -18.00 1.66
CA LEU A 225 -0.18 -18.98 2.50
C LEU A 225 -0.46 -18.43 3.90
N LEU A 226 0.53 -17.80 4.55
CA LEU A 226 0.33 -17.16 5.84
C LEU A 226 -0.70 -16.02 5.77
N TYR A 227 -0.64 -15.24 4.71
CA TYR A 227 -1.59 -14.15 4.48
C TYR A 227 -3.01 -14.65 4.25
N ASP A 228 -3.18 -15.73 3.50
CA ASP A 228 -4.48 -16.36 3.28
C ASP A 228 -5.00 -17.00 4.56
N PHE A 229 -4.14 -17.65 5.34
CA PHE A 229 -4.49 -18.22 6.64
C PHE A 229 -5.01 -17.16 7.62
N ASN A 230 -4.30 -16.04 7.74
CA ASN A 230 -4.72 -14.93 8.59
C ASN A 230 -6.02 -14.24 8.15
N ARG A 231 -6.45 -14.45 6.91
CA ARG A 231 -7.74 -13.95 6.40
C ARG A 231 -8.92 -14.85 6.67
N ILE A 232 -8.67 -16.13 6.89
CA ILE A 232 -9.69 -17.09 7.27
C ILE A 232 -9.88 -16.96 8.78
N LEU A 233 -10.67 -15.96 9.17
CA LEU A 233 -11.00 -15.76 10.58
C LEU A 233 -11.76 -17.00 11.11
N HIS A 234 -11.39 -17.42 12.32
CA HIS A 234 -12.17 -18.44 13.01
C HIS A 234 -13.63 -17.96 13.12
N PRO A 235 -14.63 -18.79 12.80
CA PRO A 235 -16.03 -18.37 12.69
C PRO A 235 -16.61 -17.75 13.95
N PHE A 236 -16.03 -18.03 15.12
CA PHE A 236 -16.57 -17.58 16.40
C PHE A 236 -15.64 -16.64 17.18
N THR A 237 -14.33 -16.74 17.00
CA THR A 237 -13.35 -15.93 17.72
C THR A 237 -12.13 -15.63 16.88
N ASN A 238 -11.59 -14.43 17.05
CA ASN A 238 -10.27 -14.05 16.54
C ASN A 238 -9.21 -14.33 17.61
N MET A 239 -7.94 -14.18 17.23
CA MET A 239 -6.85 -14.07 18.20
C MET A 239 -7.08 -12.87 19.10
N HIS A 240 -6.92 -13.07 20.40
CA HIS A 240 -7.00 -12.01 21.40
C HIS A 240 -5.63 -11.81 22.05
N VAL A 241 -5.26 -10.57 22.29
CA VAL A 241 -4.08 -10.25 23.09
C VAL A 241 -4.41 -10.56 24.57
N THR A 242 -3.52 -11.27 25.25
CA THR A 242 -3.65 -11.59 26.66
C THR A 242 -3.16 -10.43 27.52
N GLU A 243 -3.43 -10.47 28.84
CA GLU A 243 -2.86 -9.51 29.80
C GLU A 243 -1.32 -9.53 29.74
N GLN A 244 -0.70 -10.72 29.65
CA GLN A 244 0.74 -10.85 29.43
C GLN A 244 1.20 -10.14 28.14
N GLY A 245 0.46 -10.31 27.07
CA GLY A 245 0.76 -9.63 25.78
C GLY A 245 0.65 -8.12 25.88
N LEU A 246 -0.34 -7.62 26.62
CA LEU A 246 -0.49 -6.17 26.87
C LEU A 246 0.68 -5.63 27.72
N ASP A 247 1.07 -6.33 28.77
CA ASP A 247 2.20 -5.94 29.60
C ASP A 247 3.51 -5.91 28.81
N GLN A 248 3.75 -6.92 27.98
CA GLN A 248 4.94 -6.96 27.12
C GLN A 248 4.91 -5.86 26.04
N LEU A 249 3.75 -5.56 25.51
CA LEU A 249 3.59 -4.46 24.56
C LEU A 249 3.88 -3.11 25.21
N ASP A 250 3.36 -2.88 26.43
CA ASP A 250 3.61 -1.67 27.20
C ASP A 250 5.10 -1.51 27.51
N GLU A 251 5.75 -2.57 28.00
CA GLU A 251 7.20 -2.56 28.25
C GLU A 251 7.99 -2.24 26.96
N TYR A 252 7.69 -2.94 25.86
CA TYR A 252 8.37 -2.74 24.59
C TYR A 252 8.24 -1.30 24.08
N ILE A 253 7.03 -0.78 24.07
CA ILE A 253 6.74 0.59 23.63
C ILE A 253 7.34 1.61 24.61
N GLY A 254 7.30 1.34 25.90
CA GLY A 254 7.95 2.17 26.92
C GLY A 254 9.46 2.32 26.68
N ARG A 255 10.14 1.22 26.35
CA ARG A 255 11.57 1.22 26.00
C ARG A 255 11.86 1.96 24.68
N VAL A 256 11.02 1.80 23.65
CA VAL A 256 11.11 2.62 22.43
C VAL A 256 10.93 4.09 22.76
N ARG A 257 9.94 4.43 23.58
CA ARG A 257 9.65 5.80 24.03
C ARG A 257 10.78 6.42 24.84
N SER A 258 11.54 5.64 25.60
CA SER A 258 12.71 6.14 26.33
C SER A 258 13.77 6.76 25.40
N VAL A 259 13.82 6.31 24.15
CA VAL A 259 14.74 6.82 23.11
C VAL A 259 14.16 7.99 22.33
N ILE A 260 12.90 7.90 21.88
CA ILE A 260 12.29 8.91 21.02
C ILE A 260 11.57 10.02 21.79
N GLY A 261 11.32 9.82 23.09
CA GLY A 261 10.53 10.72 23.93
C GLY A 261 9.03 10.64 23.65
N THR A 262 8.28 11.57 24.25
CA THR A 262 6.80 11.56 24.22
C THR A 262 6.19 12.64 23.35
N LYS A 263 7.00 13.51 22.74
CA LYS A 263 6.51 14.68 21.98
C LYS A 263 6.05 14.33 20.57
N VAL A 264 6.56 13.25 19.97
CA VAL A 264 6.21 12.83 18.62
C VAL A 264 5.20 11.67 18.69
N PRO A 265 4.07 11.74 17.96
CA PRO A 265 3.17 10.63 17.85
C PRO A 265 3.86 9.37 17.30
N LEU A 266 3.62 8.24 17.96
CA LEU A 266 4.07 6.93 17.53
C LEU A 266 2.84 6.13 17.11
N ALA A 267 2.78 5.74 15.85
CA ALA A 267 1.79 4.81 15.34
C ALA A 267 2.33 3.38 15.39
N ILE A 268 1.43 2.44 15.57
CA ILE A 268 1.72 1.01 15.53
C ILE A 268 0.88 0.43 14.39
N ASP A 269 1.53 -0.32 13.51
CA ASP A 269 0.85 -1.09 12.47
C ASP A 269 0.92 -2.56 12.86
N HIS A 270 -0.24 -3.18 12.91
CA HIS A 270 -0.39 -4.58 13.27
C HIS A 270 -1.40 -5.23 12.32
N PHE A 271 -0.95 -6.27 11.62
CA PHE A 271 -1.73 -7.00 10.62
C PHE A 271 -2.15 -8.36 11.14
#